data_ffaa3aefe7773179fb2e53c47dbefa15
#
_entry.id   ffaa3aefe7773179fb2e53c47dbefa15
#
_cell.length_a   1.000
_cell.length_b   1.000
_cell.length_c   1.000
_cell.angle_alpha   90.00
_cell.angle_beta   90.00
_cell.angle_gamma   90.00
#
_symmetry.space_group_name_H-M   'P 1'
#
loop_
_entity.id
_entity.type
_entity.pdbx_description
1 polymer ?
#
loop_
_entity_poly.entity_id
_entity_poly.type
_entity_poly.pdbx_seq_one_letter_code
_entity_poly.pdbx_strand_id
1 'polypeptide(L)'
;FVVVAVFWIAALVGAEYLATRRAHRGTIPSPVVGAARGVAALAFGAVLFQAAQSLQVPAFEPRLLGLWSLGALLQAYLFRGLAPLVIGLLTGGAWVLASTLASATDALSVLQALFAAGIIGASVAVLHHRFVGEGPGRPGGIPTSFAAPWRTVGSGLTLIALFAAAVPQLTSDNYQVSTQLVVILVLAAIAFAAALILCRGRDRWEPLGALVASLIGMVLVLWEAGADPDQVGAADWGHAAFAVASYVLVAGWIAVLGVLRDEDWLTWIATAALVIFTTFQSFAVFAQIIEGAWLFILL
;
A
#
# COMPACT_ATOMS: atom_id res chain seq x y z
N PHE A 1 29.40 3.76 -11.09
CA PHE A 1 28.99 4.20 -9.74
C PHE A 1 29.18 5.71 -9.54
N VAL A 2 30.39 6.25 -9.66
CA VAL A 2 30.70 7.67 -9.37
C VAL A 2 29.80 8.63 -10.15
N VAL A 3 29.60 8.41 -11.44
CA VAL A 3 28.75 9.28 -12.30
C VAL A 3 27.31 9.35 -11.78
N VAL A 4 26.71 8.20 -11.41
CA VAL A 4 25.35 8.15 -10.91
C VAL A 4 25.24 8.79 -9.52
N ALA A 5 26.24 8.60 -8.66
CA ALA A 5 26.31 9.24 -7.35
C ALA A 5 26.43 10.77 -7.46
N VAL A 6 27.27 11.26 -8.36
CA VAL A 6 27.41 12.71 -8.63
C VAL A 6 26.10 13.28 -9.18
N PHE A 7 25.43 12.56 -10.10
CA PHE A 7 24.14 12.96 -10.63
C PHE A 7 23.08 13.04 -9.51
N TRP A 8 23.01 12.07 -8.62
CA TRP A 8 22.10 12.10 -7.46
C TRP A 8 22.36 13.31 -6.56
N ILE A 9 23.62 13.55 -6.18
CA ILE A 9 23.99 14.71 -5.34
C ILE A 9 23.61 16.01 -6.05
N ALA A 10 23.90 16.13 -7.35
CA ALA A 10 23.57 17.30 -8.14
C ALA A 10 22.04 17.51 -8.23
N ALA A 11 21.27 16.42 -8.41
CA ALA A 11 19.81 16.48 -8.43
C ALA A 11 19.25 16.92 -7.07
N LEU A 12 19.78 16.40 -5.96
CA LEU A 12 19.35 16.76 -4.61
C LEU A 12 19.68 18.23 -4.30
N VAL A 13 20.91 18.66 -4.53
CA VAL A 13 21.35 20.05 -4.30
C VAL A 13 20.58 21.01 -5.23
N GLY A 14 20.39 20.62 -6.49
CA GLY A 14 19.62 21.39 -7.46
C GLY A 14 18.16 21.56 -7.05
N ALA A 15 17.52 20.50 -6.56
CA ALA A 15 16.14 20.56 -6.08
C ALA A 15 15.99 21.52 -4.89
N GLU A 16 16.91 21.47 -3.92
CA GLU A 16 16.86 22.36 -2.75
C GLU A 16 17.26 23.81 -3.10
N TYR A 17 18.16 24.01 -4.04
CA TYR A 17 18.44 25.35 -4.59
C TYR A 17 17.21 25.95 -5.27
N LEU A 18 16.47 25.16 -6.07
CA LEU A 18 15.20 25.60 -6.68
C LEU A 18 14.15 25.90 -5.60
N ALA A 19 14.07 25.09 -4.55
CA ALA A 19 13.16 25.29 -3.43
C ALA A 19 13.45 26.61 -2.69
N THR A 20 14.72 26.89 -2.40
CA THR A 20 15.14 28.14 -1.72
C THR A 20 14.91 29.36 -2.61
N ARG A 21 15.24 29.26 -3.92
CA ARG A 21 14.94 30.34 -4.87
C ARG A 21 13.45 30.63 -4.97
N ARG A 22 12.61 29.60 -4.95
CA ARG A 22 11.16 29.77 -4.90
C ARG A 22 10.72 30.51 -3.65
N ALA A 23 11.23 30.13 -2.49
CA ALA A 23 10.88 30.77 -1.23
C ALA A 23 11.24 32.28 -1.21
N HIS A 24 12.38 32.63 -1.84
CA HIS A 24 12.84 34.05 -1.85
C HIS A 24 12.29 34.89 -2.99
N ARG A 25 12.02 34.34 -4.16
CA ARG A 25 11.67 35.12 -5.38
C ARG A 25 10.29 34.83 -5.94
N GLY A 26 9.61 33.77 -5.50
CA GLY A 26 8.27 33.39 -5.97
C GLY A 26 8.16 32.99 -7.46
N THR A 27 9.28 33.01 -8.21
CA THR A 27 9.29 32.86 -9.66
C THR A 27 9.24 31.42 -10.15
N ILE A 28 9.51 30.44 -9.27
CA ILE A 28 9.57 29.02 -9.66
C ILE A 28 8.24 28.32 -9.31
N PRO A 29 7.56 27.65 -10.27
CA PRO A 29 6.34 26.92 -10.01
C PRO A 29 6.52 25.75 -9.03
N SER A 30 5.51 25.51 -8.19
CA SER A 30 5.53 24.39 -7.22
C SER A 30 5.80 23.01 -7.84
N PRO A 31 5.20 22.67 -8.99
CA PRO A 31 5.43 21.38 -9.62
C PRO A 31 6.87 21.14 -10.04
N VAL A 32 7.61 22.17 -10.42
CA VAL A 32 9.03 22.06 -10.82
C VAL A 32 9.90 21.63 -9.65
N VAL A 33 9.70 22.21 -8.46
CA VAL A 33 10.42 21.81 -7.25
C VAL A 33 10.05 20.39 -6.85
N GLY A 34 8.75 20.04 -6.93
CA GLY A 34 8.27 18.69 -6.67
C GLY A 34 8.90 17.65 -7.61
N ALA A 35 8.92 17.94 -8.92
CA ALA A 35 9.54 17.08 -9.92
C ALA A 35 11.05 16.91 -9.67
N ALA A 36 11.77 17.99 -9.38
CA ALA A 36 13.21 17.93 -9.09
C ALA A 36 13.52 17.07 -7.86
N ARG A 37 12.72 17.18 -6.80
CA ARG A 37 12.84 16.31 -5.62
C ARG A 37 12.50 14.85 -5.94
N GLY A 38 11.52 14.60 -6.80
CA GLY A 38 11.19 13.27 -7.31
C GLY A 38 12.34 12.66 -8.08
N VAL A 39 12.98 13.41 -8.98
CA VAL A 39 14.17 12.97 -9.73
C VAL A 39 15.31 12.62 -8.77
N ALA A 40 15.53 13.41 -7.72
CA ALA A 40 16.56 13.12 -6.71
C ALA A 40 16.25 11.80 -5.96
N ALA A 41 15.00 11.52 -5.61
CA ALA A 41 14.61 10.28 -4.95
C ALA A 41 14.74 9.05 -5.87
N LEU A 42 14.42 9.20 -7.17
CA LEU A 42 14.65 8.16 -8.17
C LEU A 42 16.15 7.90 -8.40
N ALA A 43 16.93 8.97 -8.50
CA ALA A 43 18.39 8.89 -8.66
C ALA A 43 19.05 8.18 -7.47
N PHE A 44 18.54 8.36 -6.25
CA PHE A 44 19.00 7.61 -5.08
C PHE A 44 18.84 6.10 -5.27
N GLY A 45 17.68 5.65 -5.78
CA GLY A 45 17.46 4.25 -6.14
C GLY A 45 18.47 3.76 -7.17
N ALA A 46 18.73 4.55 -8.22
CA ALA A 46 19.74 4.20 -9.22
C ALA A 46 21.14 4.05 -8.63
N VAL A 47 21.54 4.90 -7.68
CA VAL A 47 22.81 4.77 -6.93
C VAL A 47 22.85 3.47 -6.15
N LEU A 48 21.77 3.13 -5.43
CA LEU A 48 21.68 1.89 -4.66
C LEU A 48 21.86 0.65 -5.53
N PHE A 49 21.11 0.56 -6.64
CA PHE A 49 21.19 -0.60 -7.53
C PHE A 49 22.57 -0.67 -8.23
N GLN A 50 23.14 0.46 -8.62
CA GLN A 50 24.49 0.51 -9.18
C GLN A 50 25.57 0.08 -8.16
N ALA A 51 25.42 0.47 -6.89
CA ALA A 51 26.30 0.02 -5.83
C ALA A 51 26.16 -1.49 -5.59
N ALA A 52 24.92 -1.99 -5.55
CA ALA A 52 24.63 -3.42 -5.40
C ALA A 52 25.26 -4.25 -6.52
N GLN A 53 25.14 -3.79 -7.78
CA GLN A 53 25.75 -4.45 -8.94
C GLN A 53 27.29 -4.48 -8.81
N SER A 54 27.92 -3.38 -8.38
CA SER A 54 29.38 -3.34 -8.19
C SER A 54 29.87 -4.25 -7.05
N LEU A 55 29.00 -4.55 -6.08
CA LEU A 55 29.23 -5.48 -4.98
C LEU A 55 28.75 -6.91 -5.28
N GLN A 56 28.34 -7.18 -6.52
CA GLN A 56 27.79 -8.48 -6.95
C GLN A 56 26.58 -8.96 -6.14
N VAL A 57 25.79 -8.02 -5.57
CA VAL A 57 24.53 -8.34 -4.92
C VAL A 57 23.50 -8.67 -5.99
N PRO A 58 22.68 -9.73 -5.82
CA PRO A 58 21.62 -10.06 -6.79
C PRO A 58 20.68 -8.87 -7.04
N ALA A 59 20.35 -8.61 -8.30
CA ALA A 59 19.49 -7.48 -8.69
C ALA A 59 18.07 -7.58 -8.09
N PHE A 60 17.63 -8.78 -7.74
CA PHE A 60 16.31 -9.06 -7.15
C PHE A 60 16.32 -9.18 -5.62
N GLU A 61 17.36 -8.66 -4.95
CA GLU A 61 17.42 -8.64 -3.49
C GLU A 61 16.37 -7.66 -2.92
N PRO A 62 15.33 -8.11 -2.22
CA PRO A 62 14.26 -7.24 -1.73
C PRO A 62 14.76 -6.11 -0.80
N ARG A 63 15.88 -6.32 -0.09
CA ARG A 63 16.47 -5.34 0.81
C ARG A 63 16.82 -4.04 0.10
N LEU A 64 17.14 -4.09 -1.20
CA LEU A 64 17.42 -2.89 -2.00
C LEU A 64 16.20 -1.98 -2.12
N LEU A 65 15.01 -2.57 -2.29
CA LEU A 65 13.75 -1.82 -2.30
C LEU A 65 13.47 -1.17 -0.94
N GLY A 66 13.74 -1.91 0.15
CA GLY A 66 13.58 -1.37 1.51
C GLY A 66 14.52 -0.20 1.80
N LEU A 67 15.78 -0.31 1.40
CA LEU A 67 16.75 0.78 1.51
C LEU A 67 16.37 1.99 0.65
N TRP A 68 15.88 1.75 -0.56
CA TRP A 68 15.38 2.82 -1.42
C TRP A 68 14.19 3.52 -0.79
N SER A 69 13.21 2.76 -0.30
CA SER A 69 12.05 3.28 0.42
C SER A 69 12.48 4.15 1.60
N LEU A 70 13.37 3.62 2.44
CA LEU A 70 13.85 4.33 3.63
C LEU A 70 14.55 5.65 3.25
N GLY A 71 15.42 5.65 2.24
CA GLY A 71 16.10 6.85 1.77
C GLY A 71 15.14 7.87 1.16
N ALA A 72 14.16 7.43 0.37
CA ALA A 72 13.14 8.29 -0.20
C ALA A 72 12.21 8.89 0.88
N LEU A 73 11.81 8.11 1.88
CA LEU A 73 11.04 8.60 3.03
C LEU A 73 11.86 9.60 3.85
N LEU A 74 13.13 9.30 4.14
CA LEU A 74 14.01 10.22 4.83
C LEU A 74 14.11 11.56 4.08
N GLN A 75 14.34 11.51 2.76
CA GLN A 75 14.37 12.68 1.92
C GLN A 75 13.02 13.45 1.93
N ALA A 76 11.89 12.73 1.90
CA ALA A 76 10.56 13.32 1.98
C ALA A 76 10.37 14.14 3.26
N TYR A 77 10.71 13.57 4.40
CA TYR A 77 10.54 14.23 5.71
C TYR A 77 11.55 15.35 5.96
N LEU A 78 12.82 15.17 5.57
CA LEU A 78 13.85 16.21 5.72
C LEU A 78 13.55 17.46 4.86
N PHE A 79 13.16 17.23 3.60
CA PHE A 79 12.95 18.30 2.64
C PHE A 79 11.47 18.64 2.40
N ARG A 80 10.55 17.99 3.11
CA ARG A 80 9.10 18.20 3.03
C ARG A 80 8.58 18.06 1.59
N GLY A 81 9.02 17.01 0.91
CA GLY A 81 8.70 16.74 -0.49
C GLY A 81 7.63 15.67 -0.67
N LEU A 82 6.52 15.99 -1.37
CA LEU A 82 5.47 15.01 -1.64
C LEU A 82 5.94 13.91 -2.61
N ALA A 83 6.68 14.27 -3.67
CA ALA A 83 7.14 13.29 -4.66
C ALA A 83 8.09 12.24 -4.07
N PRO A 84 9.12 12.57 -3.26
CA PRO A 84 9.90 11.56 -2.54
C PRO A 84 9.05 10.70 -1.60
N LEU A 85 8.02 11.26 -0.96
CA LEU A 85 7.10 10.50 -0.10
C LEU A 85 6.37 9.41 -0.90
N VAL A 86 5.77 9.78 -2.03
CA VAL A 86 5.07 8.82 -2.89
C VAL A 86 6.02 7.72 -3.38
N ILE A 87 7.22 8.08 -3.83
CA ILE A 87 8.24 7.11 -4.25
C ILE A 87 8.60 6.18 -3.09
N GLY A 88 8.84 6.73 -1.89
CA GLY A 88 9.15 5.95 -0.70
C GLY A 88 8.03 4.98 -0.30
N LEU A 89 6.78 5.40 -0.41
CA LEU A 89 5.62 4.55 -0.09
C LEU A 89 5.43 3.43 -1.13
N LEU A 90 5.55 3.74 -2.41
CA LEU A 90 5.44 2.75 -3.48
C LEU A 90 6.56 1.71 -3.41
N THR A 91 7.81 2.16 -3.22
CA THR A 91 8.95 1.25 -3.06
C THR A 91 8.89 0.47 -1.75
N GLY A 92 8.33 1.05 -0.68
CA GLY A 92 8.04 0.38 0.59
C GLY A 92 6.99 -0.71 0.47
N GLY A 93 5.89 -0.44 -0.23
CA GLY A 93 4.87 -1.45 -0.56
C GLY A 93 5.45 -2.58 -1.41
N ALA A 94 6.24 -2.23 -2.42
CA ALA A 94 6.95 -3.22 -3.25
C ALA A 94 7.95 -4.04 -2.43
N TRP A 95 8.66 -3.43 -1.47
CA TRP A 95 9.53 -4.15 -0.55
C TRP A 95 8.76 -5.12 0.33
N VAL A 96 7.65 -4.70 0.94
CA VAL A 96 6.78 -5.59 1.74
C VAL A 96 6.37 -6.79 0.92
N LEU A 97 5.87 -6.59 -0.29
CA LEU A 97 5.43 -7.66 -1.18
C LEU A 97 6.60 -8.57 -1.60
N ALA A 98 7.68 -8.01 -2.16
CA ALA A 98 8.80 -8.78 -2.66
C ALA A 98 9.50 -9.60 -1.57
N SER A 99 9.68 -8.99 -0.40
CA SER A 99 10.35 -9.64 0.72
C SER A 99 9.51 -10.74 1.35
N THR A 100 8.18 -10.54 1.41
CA THR A 100 7.28 -11.58 1.90
C THR A 100 7.19 -12.73 0.90
N LEU A 101 7.06 -12.45 -0.40
CA LEU A 101 7.08 -13.48 -1.43
C LEU A 101 8.39 -14.28 -1.45
N ALA A 102 9.54 -13.64 -1.18
CA ALA A 102 10.83 -14.32 -1.12
C ALA A 102 11.00 -15.20 0.13
N SER A 103 10.28 -14.93 1.21
CA SER A 103 10.39 -15.63 2.50
C SER A 103 9.16 -16.46 2.87
N ALA A 104 8.03 -16.22 2.21
CA ALA A 104 6.78 -16.90 2.49
C ALA A 104 6.76 -18.28 1.86
N THR A 105 6.27 -19.22 2.63
CA THR A 105 5.94 -20.59 2.18
C THR A 105 4.46 -20.73 1.85
N ASP A 106 3.65 -19.69 2.15
CA ASP A 106 2.20 -19.68 2.03
C ASP A 106 1.62 -18.29 1.68
N ALA A 107 0.40 -18.28 1.16
CA ALA A 107 -0.32 -17.06 0.81
C ALA A 107 -0.73 -16.24 2.04
N LEU A 108 -1.00 -16.89 3.17
CA LEU A 108 -1.44 -16.23 4.40
C LEU A 108 -0.41 -15.23 4.92
N SER A 109 0.88 -15.58 4.89
CA SER A 109 1.97 -14.68 5.30
C SER A 109 2.05 -13.43 4.44
N VAL A 110 1.83 -13.56 3.12
CA VAL A 110 1.81 -12.42 2.18
C VAL A 110 0.62 -11.51 2.48
N LEU A 111 -0.55 -12.08 2.67
CA LEU A 111 -1.76 -11.31 2.98
C LEU A 111 -1.66 -10.58 4.32
N GLN A 112 -1.13 -11.24 5.35
CA GLN A 112 -0.89 -10.61 6.65
C GLN A 112 0.05 -9.41 6.53
N ALA A 113 1.12 -9.52 5.75
CA ALA A 113 2.05 -8.42 5.53
C ALA A 113 1.40 -7.24 4.78
N LEU A 114 0.58 -7.51 3.78
CA LEU A 114 -0.15 -6.47 3.05
C LEU A 114 -1.19 -5.78 3.92
N PHE A 115 -1.97 -6.52 4.70
CA PHE A 115 -2.91 -5.95 5.67
C PHE A 115 -2.20 -5.13 6.76
N ALA A 116 -1.08 -5.63 7.28
CA ALA A 116 -0.27 -4.90 8.24
C ALA A 116 0.26 -3.58 7.65
N ALA A 117 0.72 -3.58 6.39
CA ALA A 117 1.11 -2.36 5.68
C ALA A 117 -0.08 -1.40 5.49
N GLY A 118 -1.27 -1.92 5.24
CA GLY A 118 -2.53 -1.15 5.21
C GLY A 118 -2.83 -0.47 6.54
N ILE A 119 -2.71 -1.20 7.65
CA ILE A 119 -2.89 -0.68 9.02
C ILE A 119 -1.83 0.41 9.33
N ILE A 120 -0.57 0.20 8.94
CA ILE A 120 0.49 1.21 9.08
C ILE A 120 0.08 2.48 8.30
N GLY A 121 -0.34 2.34 7.04
CA GLY A 121 -0.74 3.45 6.20
C GLY A 121 -1.86 4.28 6.81
N ALA A 122 -2.96 3.64 7.22
CA ALA A 122 -4.10 4.30 7.88
C ALA A 122 -3.68 4.98 9.20
N SER A 123 -2.88 4.29 10.03
CA SER A 123 -2.42 4.80 11.32
C SER A 123 -1.50 6.01 11.18
N VAL A 124 -0.53 5.95 10.26
CA VAL A 124 0.40 7.04 10.01
C VAL A 124 -0.31 8.24 9.39
N ALA A 125 -1.29 8.03 8.49
CA ALA A 125 -2.11 9.10 7.93
C ALA A 125 -2.84 9.90 9.03
N VAL A 126 -3.47 9.21 9.98
CA VAL A 126 -4.18 9.84 11.09
C VAL A 126 -3.23 10.57 12.04
N LEU A 127 -2.06 9.98 12.34
CA LEU A 127 -1.03 10.62 13.14
C LEU A 127 -0.53 11.91 12.49
N HIS A 128 -0.32 11.93 11.16
CA HIS A 128 0.03 13.15 10.43
C HIS A 128 -1.05 14.22 10.58
N HIS A 129 -2.31 13.86 10.39
CA HIS A 129 -3.43 14.79 10.54
C HIS A 129 -3.47 15.39 11.95
N ARG A 130 -3.17 14.59 12.98
CA ARG A 130 -3.17 15.04 14.38
C ARG A 130 -2.00 15.95 14.74
N PHE A 131 -0.77 15.62 14.30
CA PHE A 131 0.44 16.33 14.71
C PHE A 131 0.73 17.57 13.87
N VAL A 132 0.23 17.61 12.66
CA VAL A 132 0.48 18.72 11.73
C VAL A 132 -0.51 19.85 11.91
N GLY A 133 -1.62 19.62 12.60
CA GLY A 133 -2.62 20.58 13.04
C GLY A 133 -2.94 21.68 12.05
N GLU A 134 -4.19 21.81 11.66
CA GLU A 134 -4.74 22.90 10.86
C GLU A 134 -4.42 24.26 11.52
N GLY A 135 -3.38 24.91 11.04
CA GLY A 135 -3.05 26.27 11.42
C GLY A 135 -2.30 26.94 10.29
N PRO A 136 -2.91 27.92 9.58
CA PRO A 136 -2.15 28.76 8.68
C PRO A 136 -1.10 29.51 9.51
N GLY A 137 0.17 29.16 9.37
CA GLY A 137 1.25 29.96 9.93
C GLY A 137 2.17 29.30 10.96
N ARG A 138 2.16 27.99 11.18
CA ARG A 138 3.25 27.37 11.92
C ARG A 138 4.46 27.13 11.00
N PRO A 139 5.49 27.98 11.04
CA PRO A 139 6.73 27.74 10.32
C PRO A 139 7.37 26.50 10.93
N GLY A 140 7.45 25.43 10.19
CA GLY A 140 8.16 24.24 10.61
C GLY A 140 7.37 22.92 10.63
N GLY A 141 6.04 22.92 10.44
CA GLY A 141 5.21 21.70 10.40
C GLY A 141 5.43 20.84 9.14
N ILE A 142 5.21 19.52 9.27
CA ILE A 142 5.12 18.60 8.13
C ILE A 142 3.88 18.98 7.33
N PRO A 143 3.90 18.98 5.97
CA PRO A 143 2.72 19.31 5.18
C PRO A 143 1.53 18.40 5.50
N THR A 144 0.33 18.95 5.67
CA THR A 144 -0.92 18.17 5.85
C THR A 144 -1.15 17.20 4.69
N SER A 145 -0.67 17.57 3.50
CA SER A 145 -0.68 16.74 2.30
C SER A 145 0.02 15.38 2.44
N PHE A 146 0.82 15.16 3.49
CA PHE A 146 1.50 13.87 3.71
C PHE A 146 0.54 12.77 4.21
N ALA A 147 -0.56 13.13 4.84
CA ALA A 147 -1.56 12.15 5.28
C ALA A 147 -2.20 11.42 4.08
N ALA A 148 -2.53 12.14 3.02
CA ALA A 148 -3.20 11.59 1.84
C ALA A 148 -2.43 10.44 1.16
N PRO A 149 -1.15 10.54 0.81
CA PRO A 149 -0.40 9.42 0.22
C PRO A 149 -0.32 8.20 1.14
N TRP A 150 -0.11 8.40 2.45
CA TRP A 150 -0.10 7.28 3.40
C TRP A 150 -1.44 6.55 3.42
N ARG A 151 -2.55 7.29 3.46
CA ARG A 151 -3.90 6.75 3.42
C ARG A 151 -4.18 6.02 2.11
N THR A 152 -3.82 6.65 0.98
CA THR A 152 -4.04 6.11 -0.36
C THR A 152 -3.30 4.81 -0.59
N VAL A 153 -2.01 4.76 -0.29
CA VAL A 153 -1.20 3.54 -0.46
C VAL A 153 -1.65 2.46 0.53
N GLY A 154 -1.89 2.81 1.79
CA GLY A 154 -2.38 1.87 2.79
C GLY A 154 -3.73 1.25 2.41
N SER A 155 -4.68 2.06 1.93
CA SER A 155 -5.99 1.58 1.45
C SER A 155 -5.84 0.71 0.21
N GLY A 156 -4.97 1.07 -0.73
CA GLY A 156 -4.68 0.27 -1.91
C GLY A 156 -4.13 -1.11 -1.55
N LEU A 157 -3.17 -1.19 -0.63
CA LEU A 157 -2.62 -2.47 -0.14
C LEU A 157 -3.68 -3.32 0.57
N THR A 158 -4.56 -2.69 1.36
CA THR A 158 -5.68 -3.38 2.02
C THR A 158 -6.65 -3.96 0.98
N LEU A 159 -7.00 -3.20 -0.07
CA LEU A 159 -7.90 -3.68 -1.14
C LEU A 159 -7.26 -4.81 -1.96
N ILE A 160 -5.96 -4.73 -2.25
CA ILE A 160 -5.22 -5.80 -2.94
C ILE A 160 -5.21 -7.07 -2.08
N ALA A 161 -4.93 -6.95 -0.79
CA ALA A 161 -4.94 -8.07 0.14
C ALA A 161 -6.32 -8.71 0.26
N LEU A 162 -7.39 -7.88 0.35
CA LEU A 162 -8.75 -8.39 0.44
C LEU A 162 -9.22 -9.04 -0.87
N PHE A 163 -8.78 -8.48 -2.03
CA PHE A 163 -9.03 -9.10 -3.34
C PHE A 163 -8.40 -10.50 -3.41
N ALA A 164 -7.13 -10.60 -3.02
CA ALA A 164 -6.44 -11.89 -3.00
C ALA A 164 -7.07 -12.87 -2.00
N ALA A 165 -7.46 -12.40 -0.81
CA ALA A 165 -8.14 -13.22 0.20
C ALA A 165 -9.53 -13.74 -0.26
N ALA A 166 -10.16 -13.06 -1.22
CA ALA A 166 -11.42 -13.48 -1.81
C ALA A 166 -11.28 -14.64 -2.82
N VAL A 167 -10.04 -15.02 -3.19
CA VAL A 167 -9.78 -16.16 -4.09
C VAL A 167 -9.74 -17.46 -3.29
N PRO A 168 -10.70 -18.40 -3.51
CA PRO A 168 -10.89 -19.57 -2.63
C PRO A 168 -9.75 -20.58 -2.66
N GLN A 169 -8.86 -20.54 -3.69
CA GLN A 169 -7.73 -21.47 -3.82
C GLN A 169 -6.49 -21.07 -3.00
N LEU A 170 -6.51 -19.94 -2.29
CA LEU A 170 -5.41 -19.51 -1.44
C LEU A 170 -5.46 -20.26 -0.10
N THR A 171 -4.90 -21.47 -0.05
CA THR A 171 -4.83 -22.29 1.16
C THR A 171 -3.62 -21.94 2.03
N SER A 172 -3.69 -22.28 3.32
CA SER A 172 -2.67 -21.97 4.34
C SER A 172 -1.92 -23.20 4.84
N ASP A 173 -1.67 -24.19 3.97
CA ASP A 173 -1.22 -25.54 4.36
C ASP A 173 0.14 -25.61 5.07
N ASN A 174 1.01 -24.59 4.89
CA ASN A 174 2.36 -24.57 5.46
C ASN A 174 2.73 -23.23 6.11
N TYR A 175 1.82 -22.69 6.91
CA TYR A 175 2.03 -21.39 7.55
C TYR A 175 3.29 -21.35 8.41
N GLN A 176 4.23 -20.49 8.05
CA GLN A 176 5.45 -20.24 8.82
C GLN A 176 5.64 -18.75 9.04
N VAL A 177 5.87 -18.39 10.29
CA VAL A 177 6.10 -16.98 10.67
C VAL A 177 7.57 -16.62 10.41
N SER A 178 7.84 -15.86 9.36
CA SER A 178 9.17 -15.33 9.10
C SER A 178 9.51 -14.17 10.06
N THR A 179 10.80 -14.01 10.38
CA THR A 179 11.27 -12.87 11.19
C THR A 179 10.82 -11.53 10.59
N GLN A 180 10.76 -11.44 9.27
CA GLN A 180 10.35 -10.24 8.58
C GLN A 180 8.86 -9.94 8.75
N LEU A 181 8.02 -10.97 8.68
CA LEU A 181 6.58 -10.82 8.98
C LEU A 181 6.37 -10.31 10.41
N VAL A 182 7.11 -10.88 11.39
CA VAL A 182 7.06 -10.39 12.78
C VAL A 182 7.40 -8.90 12.87
N VAL A 183 8.46 -8.45 12.20
CA VAL A 183 8.84 -7.03 12.19
C VAL A 183 7.73 -6.15 11.64
N ILE A 184 7.12 -6.53 10.51
CA ILE A 184 6.03 -5.77 9.88
C ILE A 184 4.80 -5.73 10.81
N LEU A 185 4.43 -6.86 11.42
CA LEU A 185 3.30 -6.93 12.36
C LEU A 185 3.55 -6.09 13.63
N VAL A 186 4.77 -6.12 14.16
CA VAL A 186 5.15 -5.28 15.33
C VAL A 186 5.06 -3.80 14.97
N LEU A 187 5.57 -3.39 13.80
CA LEU A 187 5.46 -2.01 13.33
C LEU A 187 4.01 -1.60 13.14
N ALA A 188 3.16 -2.48 12.60
CA ALA A 188 1.73 -2.23 12.46
C ALA A 188 1.05 -2.07 13.83
N ALA A 189 1.37 -2.94 14.80
CA ALA A 189 0.83 -2.86 16.15
C ALA A 189 1.25 -1.56 16.87
N ILE A 190 2.51 -1.14 16.73
CA ILE A 190 3.01 0.11 17.30
C ILE A 190 2.30 1.31 16.66
N ALA A 191 2.21 1.36 15.32
CA ALA A 191 1.55 2.45 14.60
C ALA A 191 0.06 2.54 14.97
N PHE A 192 -0.62 1.39 15.02
CA PHE A 192 -2.02 1.28 15.40
C PHE A 192 -2.26 1.74 16.84
N ALA A 193 -1.46 1.25 17.81
CA ALA A 193 -1.56 1.67 19.20
C ALA A 193 -1.31 3.17 19.37
N ALA A 194 -0.29 3.71 18.70
CA ALA A 194 0.00 5.13 18.69
C ALA A 194 -1.19 5.94 18.14
N ALA A 195 -1.79 5.52 17.03
CA ALA A 195 -2.95 6.17 16.46
C ALA A 195 -4.15 6.14 17.42
N LEU A 196 -4.43 5.02 18.07
CA LEU A 196 -5.53 4.92 19.04
C LEU A 196 -5.32 5.76 20.32
N ILE A 197 -4.09 5.85 20.79
CA ILE A 197 -3.76 6.60 22.02
C ILE A 197 -3.74 8.11 21.74
N LEU A 198 -3.08 8.52 20.65
CA LEU A 198 -2.79 9.93 20.38
C LEU A 198 -3.91 10.64 19.63
N CYS A 199 -4.71 9.92 18.83
CA CYS A 199 -5.84 10.49 18.10
C CYS A 199 -7.15 10.35 18.87
N ARG A 200 -8.11 11.21 18.58
CA ARG A 200 -9.42 11.24 19.25
C ARG A 200 -10.56 11.39 18.25
N GLY A 201 -11.76 10.99 18.67
CA GLY A 201 -12.96 11.17 17.86
C GLY A 201 -12.97 10.34 16.58
N ARG A 202 -13.35 10.97 15.49
CA ARG A 202 -13.55 10.29 14.18
C ARG A 202 -12.26 9.74 13.57
N ASP A 203 -11.11 10.25 13.93
CA ASP A 203 -9.83 9.81 13.37
C ASP A 203 -9.50 8.35 13.71
N ARG A 204 -9.98 7.84 14.85
CA ARG A 204 -9.79 6.44 15.25
C ARG A 204 -10.48 5.43 14.32
N TRP A 205 -11.50 5.85 13.59
CA TRP A 205 -12.24 4.94 12.71
C TRP A 205 -11.42 4.48 11.49
N GLU A 206 -10.42 5.25 11.05
CA GLU A 206 -9.58 4.86 9.94
C GLU A 206 -8.71 3.63 10.26
N PRO A 207 -7.84 3.64 11.29
CA PRO A 207 -7.05 2.46 11.63
C PRO A 207 -7.93 1.29 12.11
N LEU A 208 -9.07 1.56 12.77
CA LEU A 208 -10.03 0.52 13.14
C LEU A 208 -10.66 -0.13 11.91
N GLY A 209 -11.03 0.65 10.89
CA GLY A 209 -11.55 0.12 9.63
C GLY A 209 -10.52 -0.76 8.90
N ALA A 210 -9.25 -0.35 8.88
CA ALA A 210 -8.17 -1.16 8.32
C ALA A 210 -7.97 -2.48 9.11
N LEU A 211 -8.07 -2.45 10.44
CA LEU A 211 -8.03 -3.65 11.27
C LEU A 211 -9.22 -4.57 10.98
N VAL A 212 -10.44 -4.03 10.90
CA VAL A 212 -11.63 -4.83 10.56
C VAL A 212 -11.50 -5.46 9.17
N ALA A 213 -11.02 -4.72 8.17
CA ALA A 213 -10.75 -5.27 6.83
C ALA A 213 -9.72 -6.42 6.89
N SER A 214 -8.67 -6.27 7.72
CA SER A 214 -7.68 -7.32 7.96
C SER A 214 -8.30 -8.57 8.58
N LEU A 215 -9.15 -8.42 9.60
CA LEU A 215 -9.84 -9.53 10.26
C LEU A 215 -10.79 -10.26 9.29
N ILE A 216 -11.52 -9.51 8.47
CA ILE A 216 -12.37 -10.07 7.42
C ILE A 216 -11.53 -10.88 6.43
N GLY A 217 -10.40 -10.33 5.97
CA GLY A 217 -9.49 -11.03 5.07
C GLY A 217 -8.93 -12.31 5.69
N MET A 218 -8.60 -12.30 6.99
CA MET A 218 -8.17 -13.51 7.71
C MET A 218 -9.28 -14.57 7.77
N VAL A 219 -10.52 -14.16 8.02
CA VAL A 219 -11.66 -15.09 8.02
C VAL A 219 -11.84 -15.72 6.64
N LEU A 220 -11.71 -14.95 5.56
CA LEU A 220 -11.82 -15.48 4.19
C LEU A 220 -10.75 -16.53 3.88
N VAL A 221 -9.49 -16.28 4.26
CA VAL A 221 -8.38 -17.23 3.99
C VAL A 221 -8.47 -18.49 4.87
N LEU A 222 -8.94 -18.34 6.10
CA LEU A 222 -9.11 -19.49 7.03
C LEU A 222 -10.40 -20.27 6.76
N TRP A 223 -11.29 -19.75 5.91
CA TRP A 223 -12.49 -20.46 5.50
C TRP A 223 -12.14 -21.47 4.44
N GLU A 224 -12.14 -22.73 4.79
CA GLU A 224 -11.90 -23.84 3.86
C GLU A 224 -13.02 -23.92 2.82
N ALA A 225 -12.81 -23.29 1.67
CA ALA A 225 -13.70 -23.32 0.51
C ALA A 225 -12.92 -23.79 -0.71
N GLY A 226 -13.57 -24.45 -1.65
CA GLY A 226 -12.94 -24.92 -2.89
C GLY A 226 -12.01 -26.11 -2.74
N ALA A 227 -12.15 -26.91 -1.67
CA ALA A 227 -11.36 -28.11 -1.43
C ALA A 227 -11.59 -29.20 -2.48
N ASP A 228 -12.77 -29.24 -3.07
CA ASP A 228 -13.13 -30.17 -4.16
C ASP A 228 -13.54 -29.36 -5.40
N PRO A 229 -12.71 -29.28 -6.45
CA PRO A 229 -13.04 -28.50 -7.66
C PRO A 229 -14.23 -29.08 -8.44
N ASP A 230 -14.60 -30.34 -8.23
CA ASP A 230 -15.68 -31.01 -8.95
C ASP A 230 -17.05 -30.87 -8.22
N GLN A 231 -17.07 -30.40 -6.97
CA GLN A 231 -18.30 -30.27 -6.18
C GLN A 231 -18.39 -28.90 -5.49
N VAL A 232 -19.13 -27.99 -6.10
CA VAL A 232 -19.43 -26.68 -5.48
C VAL A 232 -20.48 -26.87 -4.38
N GLY A 233 -20.07 -26.79 -3.14
CA GLY A 233 -20.92 -26.92 -1.96
C GLY A 233 -21.54 -25.62 -1.45
N ALA A 234 -22.38 -25.73 -0.44
CA ALA A 234 -22.98 -24.56 0.22
C ALA A 234 -21.92 -23.67 0.90
N ALA A 235 -20.79 -24.25 1.34
CA ALA A 235 -19.67 -23.53 1.94
C ALA A 235 -18.99 -22.60 0.91
N ASP A 236 -18.84 -23.04 -0.34
CA ASP A 236 -18.23 -22.27 -1.43
C ASP A 236 -19.09 -21.09 -1.82
N TRP A 237 -20.40 -21.28 -1.92
CA TRP A 237 -21.36 -20.19 -2.14
C TRP A 237 -21.34 -19.20 -0.97
N GLY A 238 -21.28 -19.72 0.27
CA GLY A 238 -21.16 -18.88 1.47
C GLY A 238 -19.91 -18.02 1.46
N HIS A 239 -18.75 -18.62 1.15
CA HIS A 239 -17.48 -17.93 1.00
C HIS A 239 -17.55 -16.85 -0.09
N ALA A 240 -18.03 -17.19 -1.29
CA ALA A 240 -18.13 -16.25 -2.40
C ALA A 240 -19.05 -15.06 -2.06
N ALA A 241 -20.22 -15.32 -1.47
CA ALA A 241 -21.15 -14.27 -1.06
C ALA A 241 -20.55 -13.37 0.02
N PHE A 242 -19.87 -13.94 1.01
CA PHE A 242 -19.19 -13.20 2.08
C PHE A 242 -18.01 -12.39 1.52
N ALA A 243 -17.22 -12.93 0.59
CA ALA A 243 -16.13 -12.24 -0.08
C ALA A 243 -16.63 -11.01 -0.85
N VAL A 244 -17.67 -11.17 -1.66
CA VAL A 244 -18.28 -10.07 -2.43
C VAL A 244 -18.84 -8.99 -1.50
N ALA A 245 -19.63 -9.37 -0.50
CA ALA A 245 -20.21 -8.42 0.45
C ALA A 245 -19.13 -7.65 1.21
N SER A 246 -18.09 -8.36 1.69
CA SER A 246 -16.98 -7.77 2.42
C SER A 246 -16.16 -6.80 1.57
N TYR A 247 -15.87 -7.18 0.33
CA TYR A 247 -15.12 -6.33 -0.59
C TYR A 247 -15.87 -5.03 -0.91
N VAL A 248 -17.18 -5.14 -1.21
CA VAL A 248 -18.04 -3.98 -1.47
C VAL A 248 -18.13 -3.07 -0.25
N LEU A 249 -18.29 -3.64 0.95
CA LEU A 249 -18.36 -2.86 2.19
C LEU A 249 -17.04 -2.13 2.49
N VAL A 250 -15.89 -2.79 2.36
CA VAL A 250 -14.58 -2.18 2.62
C VAL A 250 -14.25 -1.13 1.57
N ALA A 251 -14.46 -1.42 0.28
CA ALA A 251 -14.25 -0.43 -0.77
C ALA A 251 -15.22 0.76 -0.64
N GLY A 252 -16.48 0.51 -0.30
CA GLY A 252 -17.47 1.55 0.01
C GLY A 252 -17.04 2.41 1.20
N TRP A 253 -16.53 1.80 2.28
CA TRP A 253 -15.95 2.51 3.41
C TRP A 253 -14.79 3.41 3.01
N ILE A 254 -13.84 2.91 2.17
CA ILE A 254 -12.71 3.70 1.67
C ILE A 254 -13.20 4.86 0.79
N ALA A 255 -14.20 4.65 -0.05
CA ALA A 255 -14.81 5.72 -0.85
C ALA A 255 -15.45 6.80 0.02
N VAL A 256 -16.18 6.40 1.08
CA VAL A 256 -16.76 7.34 2.06
C VAL A 256 -15.67 8.12 2.79
N LEU A 257 -14.56 7.47 3.16
CA LEU A 257 -13.40 8.15 3.74
C LEU A 257 -12.83 9.19 2.77
N GLY A 258 -12.75 8.88 1.48
CA GLY A 258 -12.33 9.83 0.44
C GLY A 258 -13.19 11.09 0.42
N VAL A 259 -14.50 10.94 0.46
CA VAL A 259 -15.44 12.07 0.53
C VAL A 259 -15.32 12.84 1.85
N LEU A 260 -15.20 12.13 2.99
CA LEU A 260 -15.09 12.78 4.31
C LEU A 260 -13.78 13.54 4.53
N ARG A 261 -12.73 13.16 3.79
CA ARG A 261 -11.39 13.76 3.88
C ARG A 261 -11.06 14.70 2.72
N ASP A 262 -12.01 14.88 1.78
CA ASP A 262 -11.81 15.66 0.56
C ASP A 262 -10.60 15.17 -0.26
N GLU A 263 -10.51 13.83 -0.41
CA GLU A 263 -9.42 13.14 -1.09
C GLU A 263 -9.92 12.33 -2.29
N ASP A 264 -9.99 12.94 -3.46
CA ASP A 264 -10.50 12.34 -4.70
C ASP A 264 -9.77 11.02 -5.06
N TRP A 265 -8.47 10.95 -4.86
CA TRP A 265 -7.67 9.76 -5.15
C TRP A 265 -8.13 8.51 -4.40
N LEU A 266 -8.60 8.68 -3.16
CA LEU A 266 -9.09 7.57 -2.35
C LEU A 266 -10.40 7.02 -2.94
N THR A 267 -11.29 7.91 -3.36
CA THR A 267 -12.54 7.56 -4.05
C THR A 267 -12.26 6.87 -5.39
N TRP A 268 -11.30 7.38 -6.17
CA TRP A 268 -10.90 6.76 -7.43
C TRP A 268 -10.34 5.36 -7.25
N ILE A 269 -9.45 5.14 -6.28
CA ILE A 269 -8.87 3.81 -6.00
C ILE A 269 -9.95 2.84 -5.56
N ALA A 270 -10.86 3.25 -4.67
CA ALA A 270 -11.97 2.40 -4.23
C ALA A 270 -12.90 2.02 -5.40
N THR A 271 -13.21 2.99 -6.27
CA THR A 271 -14.05 2.75 -7.45
C THR A 271 -13.35 1.83 -8.45
N ALA A 272 -12.08 2.08 -8.75
CA ALA A 272 -11.30 1.23 -9.65
C ALA A 272 -11.20 -0.20 -9.12
N ALA A 273 -10.95 -0.35 -7.83
CA ALA A 273 -10.88 -1.64 -7.16
C ALA A 273 -12.21 -2.40 -7.23
N LEU A 274 -13.35 -1.71 -7.04
CA LEU A 274 -14.68 -2.31 -7.22
C LEU A 274 -14.91 -2.77 -8.65
N VAL A 275 -14.57 -1.96 -9.65
CA VAL A 275 -14.72 -2.32 -11.06
C VAL A 275 -13.86 -3.54 -11.40
N ILE A 276 -12.61 -3.56 -10.97
CA ILE A 276 -11.70 -4.70 -11.21
C ILE A 276 -12.24 -5.96 -10.52
N PHE A 277 -12.65 -5.85 -9.26
CA PHE A 277 -13.17 -6.98 -8.50
C PHE A 277 -14.46 -7.54 -9.11
N THR A 278 -15.44 -6.68 -9.42
CA THR A 278 -16.70 -7.12 -10.02
C THR A 278 -16.52 -7.72 -11.41
N THR A 279 -15.59 -7.16 -12.20
CA THR A 279 -15.22 -7.72 -13.50
C THR A 279 -14.61 -9.12 -13.32
N PHE A 280 -13.66 -9.28 -12.41
CA PHE A 280 -13.05 -10.58 -12.13
C PHE A 280 -14.10 -11.63 -11.69
N GLN A 281 -14.97 -11.27 -10.74
CA GLN A 281 -16.03 -12.17 -10.27
C GLN A 281 -17.03 -12.52 -11.37
N SER A 282 -17.37 -11.55 -12.24
CA SER A 282 -18.22 -11.82 -13.40
C SER A 282 -17.59 -12.84 -14.33
N PHE A 283 -16.32 -12.69 -14.67
CA PHE A 283 -15.61 -13.68 -15.51
C PHE A 283 -15.53 -15.06 -14.85
N ALA A 284 -15.29 -15.14 -13.55
CA ALA A 284 -15.25 -16.41 -12.83
C ALA A 284 -16.61 -17.15 -12.90
N VAL A 285 -17.73 -16.42 -12.74
CA VAL A 285 -19.08 -17.00 -12.87
C VAL A 285 -19.39 -17.37 -14.32
N PHE A 286 -19.09 -16.50 -15.29
CA PHE A 286 -19.34 -16.78 -16.70
C PHE A 286 -18.51 -17.93 -17.26
N ALA A 287 -17.28 -18.10 -16.81
CA ALA A 287 -16.45 -19.24 -17.21
C ALA A 287 -17.11 -20.57 -16.84
N GLN A 288 -17.63 -20.69 -15.61
CA GLN A 288 -18.35 -21.89 -15.18
C GLN A 288 -19.62 -22.15 -15.99
N ILE A 289 -20.38 -21.09 -16.35
CA ILE A 289 -21.58 -21.21 -17.19
C ILE A 289 -21.22 -21.66 -18.61
N ILE A 290 -20.14 -21.12 -19.19
CA ILE A 290 -19.70 -21.45 -20.55
C ILE A 290 -19.19 -22.89 -20.61
N GLU A 291 -18.41 -23.35 -19.62
CA GLU A 291 -17.98 -24.75 -19.54
C GLU A 291 -19.17 -25.71 -19.46
N GLY A 292 -20.21 -25.37 -18.69
CA GLY A 292 -21.45 -26.13 -18.66
C GLY A 292 -22.25 -26.07 -19.98
N ALA A 293 -22.25 -24.93 -20.64
CA ALA A 293 -23.00 -24.73 -21.90
C ALA A 293 -22.37 -25.46 -23.10
N TRP A 294 -21.05 -25.59 -23.16
CA TRP A 294 -20.38 -26.38 -24.24
C TRP A 294 -20.79 -27.83 -24.24
N LEU A 295 -21.08 -28.42 -23.07
CA LEU A 295 -21.64 -29.77 -22.98
C LEU A 295 -23.04 -29.87 -23.61
N PHE A 296 -23.87 -28.82 -23.53
CA PHE A 296 -25.19 -28.77 -24.16
C PHE A 296 -25.15 -28.51 -25.67
N ILE A 297 -24.10 -27.90 -26.20
CA ILE A 297 -23.93 -27.63 -27.64
C ILE A 297 -23.33 -28.84 -28.37
N LEU A 298 -22.64 -29.73 -27.65
CA LEU A 298 -22.03 -30.94 -28.20
C LEU A 298 -22.89 -32.18 -28.08
N LEU A 299 -23.99 -32.15 -27.34
CA LEU A 299 -25.03 -33.17 -27.26
C LEU A 299 -26.23 -32.85 -28.19
#